data_e4f0cb3ce7725983f05c2b48e69ad710
#
_entry.id   e4f0cb3ce7725983f05c2b48e69ad710
#
_cell.length_a   1.000
_cell.length_b   1.000
_cell.length_c   1.000
_cell.angle_alpha   90.00
_cell.angle_beta   90.00
_cell.angle_gamma   90.00
#
_symmetry.space_group_name_H-M   'P 1'
#
loop_
_entity.id
_entity.type
_entity.pdbx_description
1 polymer ?
#
loop_
_entity_poly.entity_id
_entity_poly.type
_entity_poly.pdbx_seq_one_letter_code
_entity_poly.pdbx_strand_id
1 'polypeptide(L)'
;MSVSTKAELMPAMEQAWLALNRELNLLSEAQMVQQKDATGWSVKDHLAHLTAWARSVLFFLQGRDRHAGLGVPEMVYLSEDEDQINAAIYAQHIDQPLADVLQQFRATYAQLLALVEPLTDDDLHKPYSHYLPNEPGDGDGPPAINVIYGNTVHHFQEHMRWIASLVVTE
;
A
#
# COMPACT_ATOMS: atom_id res chain seq x y z
N MET A 1 -5.10 -16.29 3.24
CA MET A 1 -4.65 -16.58 4.63
C MET A 1 -4.87 -15.31 5.44
N SER A 2 -5.36 -15.44 6.65
CA SER A 2 -5.44 -14.32 7.60
C SER A 2 -4.34 -14.52 8.64
N VAL A 3 -3.62 -13.45 8.98
CA VAL A 3 -2.68 -13.45 10.11
C VAL A 3 -3.41 -12.98 11.37
N SER A 4 -3.04 -13.52 12.53
CA SER A 4 -3.68 -13.20 13.81
C SER A 4 -2.69 -12.73 14.89
N THR A 5 -1.40 -12.83 14.63
CA THR A 5 -0.35 -12.44 15.55
C THR A 5 0.75 -11.64 14.85
N LYS A 6 1.50 -10.86 15.62
CA LYS A 6 2.69 -10.18 15.13
C LYS A 6 3.73 -11.15 14.59
N ALA A 7 3.88 -12.31 15.25
CA ALA A 7 4.81 -13.35 14.84
C ALA A 7 4.49 -13.93 13.45
N GLU A 8 3.22 -13.85 13.03
CA GLU A 8 2.78 -14.22 11.67
C GLU A 8 2.86 -13.02 10.70
N LEU A 9 2.51 -11.82 11.17
CA LEU A 9 2.46 -10.61 10.34
C LEU A 9 3.84 -10.21 9.82
N MET A 10 4.84 -10.14 10.70
CA MET A 10 6.16 -9.64 10.33
C MET A 10 6.85 -10.47 9.24
N PRO A 11 6.90 -11.82 9.35
CA PRO A 11 7.43 -12.64 8.26
C PRO A 11 6.61 -12.55 6.97
N ALA A 12 5.27 -12.41 7.06
CA ALA A 12 4.43 -12.26 5.89
C ALA A 12 4.72 -10.94 5.14
N MET A 13 4.88 -9.83 5.87
CA MET A 13 5.29 -8.55 5.31
C MET A 13 6.65 -8.63 4.61
N GLU A 14 7.65 -9.24 5.28
CA GLU A 14 8.99 -9.44 4.71
C GLU A 14 8.95 -10.29 3.44
N GLN A 15 8.23 -11.40 3.45
CA GLN A 15 8.10 -12.28 2.29
C GLN A 15 7.43 -11.58 1.10
N ALA A 16 6.35 -10.83 1.33
CA ALA A 16 5.67 -10.07 0.28
C ALA A 16 6.58 -8.99 -0.30
N TRP A 17 7.33 -8.27 0.54
CA TRP A 17 8.30 -7.27 0.14
C TRP A 17 9.42 -7.86 -0.70
N LEU A 18 10.03 -8.96 -0.25
CA LEU A 18 11.13 -9.63 -0.96
C LEU A 18 10.66 -10.20 -2.29
N ALA A 19 9.45 -10.78 -2.34
CA ALA A 19 8.88 -11.30 -3.57
C ALA A 19 8.66 -10.20 -4.61
N LEU A 20 8.02 -9.09 -4.21
CA LEU A 20 7.81 -7.96 -5.11
C LEU A 20 9.13 -7.36 -5.61
N ASN A 21 10.12 -7.14 -4.73
CA ASN A 21 11.41 -6.61 -5.15
C ASN A 21 12.19 -7.57 -6.06
N ARG A 22 11.99 -8.88 -5.91
CA ARG A 22 12.60 -9.86 -6.85
C ARG A 22 12.06 -9.66 -8.26
N GLU A 23 10.75 -9.50 -8.42
CA GLU A 23 10.14 -9.24 -9.73
C GLU A 23 10.60 -7.90 -10.32
N LEU A 24 10.66 -6.85 -9.49
CA LEU A 24 11.14 -5.54 -9.93
C LEU A 24 12.60 -5.57 -10.43
N ASN A 25 13.45 -6.37 -9.80
CA ASN A 25 14.86 -6.49 -10.18
C ASN A 25 15.08 -7.23 -11.51
N LEU A 26 14.06 -7.90 -12.04
CA LEU A 26 14.09 -8.54 -13.37
C LEU A 26 13.75 -7.56 -14.49
N LEU A 27 13.24 -6.37 -14.17
CA LEU A 27 12.77 -5.39 -15.13
C LEU A 27 13.81 -4.29 -15.37
N SER A 28 13.97 -3.89 -16.62
CA SER A 28 14.66 -2.64 -16.96
C SER A 28 13.79 -1.43 -16.63
N GLU A 29 14.41 -0.25 -16.46
CA GLU A 29 13.68 1.01 -16.26
C GLU A 29 12.69 1.30 -17.41
N ALA A 30 13.08 0.98 -18.64
CA ALA A 30 12.21 1.13 -19.81
C ALA A 30 10.95 0.25 -19.70
N GLN A 31 11.08 -0.99 -19.28
CA GLN A 31 9.93 -1.88 -19.06
C GLN A 31 9.03 -1.36 -17.93
N MET A 32 9.60 -0.84 -16.85
CA MET A 32 8.82 -0.30 -15.72
C MET A 32 7.97 0.93 -16.08
N VAL A 33 8.33 1.65 -17.14
CA VAL A 33 7.64 2.90 -17.53
C VAL A 33 6.79 2.74 -18.78
N GLN A 34 7.25 1.96 -19.76
CA GLN A 34 6.64 1.90 -21.10
C GLN A 34 5.60 0.80 -21.23
N GLN A 35 5.82 -0.35 -20.60
CA GLN A 35 4.86 -1.45 -20.64
C GLN A 35 3.67 -1.13 -19.72
N LYS A 36 2.46 -1.36 -20.26
CA LYS A 36 1.21 -1.09 -19.55
C LYS A 36 0.32 -2.31 -19.55
N ASP A 37 -0.37 -2.51 -18.42
CA ASP A 37 -1.38 -3.55 -18.31
C ASP A 37 -2.69 -3.18 -19.04
N ALA A 38 -3.70 -4.04 -18.94
CA ALA A 38 -5.01 -3.84 -19.57
C ALA A 38 -5.76 -2.59 -19.05
N THR A 39 -5.40 -2.08 -17.88
CA THR A 39 -5.97 -0.84 -17.31
C THR A 39 -5.22 0.41 -17.76
N GLY A 40 -4.08 0.26 -18.43
CA GLY A 40 -3.21 1.34 -18.87
C GLY A 40 -2.16 1.75 -17.83
N TRP A 41 -1.99 1.00 -16.74
CA TRP A 41 -1.00 1.26 -15.71
C TRP A 41 0.34 0.59 -16.03
N SER A 42 1.41 1.35 -15.84
CA SER A 42 2.77 0.85 -15.86
C SER A 42 3.20 0.31 -14.49
N VAL A 43 4.33 -0.39 -14.42
CA VAL A 43 4.91 -0.81 -13.13
C VAL A 43 5.15 0.39 -12.22
N LYS A 44 5.61 1.53 -12.77
CA LYS A 44 5.77 2.78 -12.02
C LYS A 44 4.44 3.22 -11.37
N ASP A 45 3.33 3.13 -12.10
CA ASP A 45 2.03 3.54 -11.60
C ASP A 45 1.54 2.60 -10.49
N HIS A 46 1.73 1.29 -10.63
CA HIS A 46 1.47 0.31 -9.56
C HIS A 46 2.29 0.62 -8.29
N LEU A 47 3.57 0.94 -8.42
CA LEU A 47 4.42 1.27 -7.26
C LEU A 47 4.01 2.56 -6.56
N ALA A 48 3.62 3.59 -7.32
CA ALA A 48 3.11 4.84 -6.76
C ALA A 48 1.80 4.61 -5.99
N HIS A 49 0.90 3.79 -6.54
CA HIS A 49 -0.34 3.38 -5.90
C HIS A 49 -0.09 2.61 -4.60
N LEU A 50 0.75 1.57 -4.63
CA LEU A 50 1.13 0.82 -3.43
C LEU A 50 1.76 1.71 -2.35
N THR A 51 2.58 2.68 -2.77
CA THR A 51 3.19 3.67 -1.87
C THR A 51 2.14 4.52 -1.17
N ALA A 52 1.15 5.03 -1.91
CA ALA A 52 0.07 5.85 -1.35
C ALA A 52 -0.74 5.06 -0.31
N TRP A 53 -1.14 3.83 -0.62
CA TRP A 53 -1.89 2.99 0.31
C TRP A 53 -1.06 2.59 1.54
N ALA A 54 0.22 2.22 1.39
CA ALA A 54 1.10 1.97 2.52
C ALA A 54 1.30 3.21 3.40
N ARG A 55 1.41 4.41 2.79
CA ARG A 55 1.49 5.68 3.52
C ARG A 55 0.19 6.00 4.26
N SER A 56 -0.96 5.61 3.73
CA SER A 56 -2.23 5.73 4.46
C SER A 56 -2.26 4.91 5.74
N VAL A 57 -1.61 3.73 5.75
CA VAL A 57 -1.45 2.91 6.96
C VAL A 57 -0.49 3.55 7.96
N LEU A 58 0.58 4.20 7.48
CA LEU A 58 1.45 5.01 8.35
C LEU A 58 0.65 6.07 9.09
N PHE A 59 -0.20 6.81 8.38
CA PHE A 59 -1.04 7.85 8.96
C PHE A 59 -2.06 7.25 9.93
N PHE A 60 -2.71 6.16 9.56
CA PHE A 60 -3.60 5.40 10.44
C PHE A 60 -2.94 5.04 11.77
N LEU A 61 -1.77 4.41 11.76
CA LEU A 61 -1.05 4.02 12.97
C LEU A 61 -0.57 5.20 13.81
N GLN A 62 -0.44 6.37 13.22
CA GLN A 62 -0.10 7.63 13.89
C GLN A 62 -1.34 8.41 14.38
N GLY A 63 -2.55 7.91 14.21
CA GLY A 63 -3.79 8.62 14.52
C GLY A 63 -4.04 9.84 13.61
N ARG A 64 -3.57 9.79 12.36
CA ARG A 64 -3.72 10.82 11.34
C ARG A 64 -4.64 10.34 10.22
N ASP A 65 -5.37 11.28 9.63
CA ASP A 65 -6.36 10.98 8.59
C ASP A 65 -5.75 10.23 7.39
N ARG A 66 -6.35 9.10 7.02
CA ARG A 66 -5.86 8.25 5.93
C ARG A 66 -5.90 8.94 4.58
N HIS A 67 -6.90 9.79 4.32
CA HIS A 67 -7.00 10.56 3.09
C HIS A 67 -5.76 11.45 2.86
N ALA A 68 -5.23 12.05 3.94
CA ALA A 68 -4.00 12.83 3.88
C ALA A 68 -2.77 11.96 3.58
N GLY A 69 -2.75 10.73 4.11
CA GLY A 69 -1.74 9.71 3.77
C GLY A 69 -1.78 9.29 2.31
N LEU A 70 -2.98 9.11 1.74
CA LEU A 70 -3.18 8.87 0.31
C LEU A 70 -2.83 10.09 -0.56
N GLY A 71 -2.89 11.28 0.03
CA GLY A 71 -2.75 12.55 -0.70
C GLY A 71 -3.99 12.92 -1.50
N VAL A 72 -5.16 12.37 -1.17
CA VAL A 72 -6.41 12.65 -1.87
C VAL A 72 -7.31 13.59 -1.05
N PRO A 73 -8.21 14.36 -1.70
CA PRO A 73 -9.20 15.15 -0.97
C PRO A 73 -10.07 14.28 -0.08
N GLU A 74 -10.41 14.77 1.12
CA GLU A 74 -11.26 14.07 2.08
C GLU A 74 -12.58 13.61 1.46
N MET A 75 -13.26 14.47 0.69
CA MET A 75 -14.52 14.10 0.02
C MET A 75 -14.37 12.94 -0.97
N VAL A 76 -13.23 12.82 -1.63
CA VAL A 76 -12.95 11.70 -2.54
C VAL A 76 -12.76 10.42 -1.73
N TYR A 77 -12.03 10.49 -0.62
CA TYR A 77 -11.83 9.35 0.26
C TYR A 77 -13.14 8.88 0.92
N LEU A 78 -13.95 9.81 1.43
CA LEU A 78 -15.24 9.51 2.08
C LEU A 78 -16.34 9.07 1.09
N SER A 79 -16.11 9.17 -0.22
CA SER A 79 -17.05 8.60 -1.19
C SER A 79 -17.06 7.07 -1.19
N GLU A 80 -16.01 6.45 -0.63
CA GLU A 80 -15.76 4.99 -0.67
C GLU A 80 -15.72 4.41 -2.09
N ASP A 81 -15.60 5.27 -3.10
CA ASP A 81 -15.45 4.89 -4.50
C ASP A 81 -13.96 4.65 -4.79
N GLU A 82 -13.55 3.39 -4.78
CA GLU A 82 -12.16 2.99 -4.99
C GLU A 82 -11.61 3.48 -6.34
N ASP A 83 -12.43 3.50 -7.38
CA ASP A 83 -12.02 3.96 -8.71
C ASP A 83 -11.69 5.46 -8.70
N GLN A 84 -12.49 6.27 -8.01
CA GLN A 84 -12.21 7.71 -7.85
C GLN A 84 -10.97 7.95 -6.99
N ILE A 85 -10.79 7.20 -5.90
CA ILE A 85 -9.61 7.29 -5.05
C ILE A 85 -8.35 6.94 -5.85
N ASN A 86 -8.39 5.82 -6.58
CA ASN A 86 -7.27 5.34 -7.37
C ASN A 86 -6.94 6.28 -8.53
N ALA A 87 -7.95 6.87 -9.19
CA ALA A 87 -7.75 7.89 -10.21
C ALA A 87 -7.09 9.15 -9.65
N ALA A 88 -7.47 9.58 -8.44
CA ALA A 88 -6.85 10.74 -7.77
C ALA A 88 -5.40 10.45 -7.38
N ILE A 89 -5.09 9.24 -6.90
CA ILE A 89 -3.71 8.80 -6.63
C ILE A 89 -2.90 8.80 -7.93
N TYR A 90 -3.42 8.19 -8.99
CA TYR A 90 -2.75 8.12 -10.29
C TYR A 90 -2.40 9.51 -10.84
N ALA A 91 -3.35 10.45 -10.79
CA ALA A 91 -3.16 11.82 -11.28
C ALA A 91 -2.02 12.57 -10.56
N GLN A 92 -1.74 12.25 -9.30
CA GLN A 92 -0.63 12.87 -8.54
C GLN A 92 0.74 12.35 -8.95
N HIS A 93 0.82 11.15 -9.50
CA HIS A 93 2.10 10.44 -9.69
C HIS A 93 2.46 10.21 -11.15
N ILE A 94 1.55 10.50 -12.09
CA ILE A 94 1.75 10.20 -13.52
C ILE A 94 3.02 10.83 -14.08
N ASP A 95 3.33 12.07 -13.68
CA ASP A 95 4.50 12.82 -14.16
C ASP A 95 5.75 12.64 -13.28
N GLN A 96 5.68 11.85 -12.21
CA GLN A 96 6.84 11.63 -11.34
C GLN A 96 7.88 10.74 -12.05
N PRO A 97 9.18 11.06 -11.91
CA PRO A 97 10.26 10.20 -12.37
C PRO A 97 10.22 8.84 -11.67
N LEU A 98 10.57 7.76 -12.39
CA LEU A 98 10.65 6.41 -11.83
C LEU A 98 11.56 6.34 -10.60
N ALA A 99 12.71 7.02 -10.63
CA ALA A 99 13.66 7.05 -9.51
C ALA A 99 13.01 7.58 -8.22
N ASP A 100 12.20 8.62 -8.31
CA ASP A 100 11.52 9.22 -7.17
C ASP A 100 10.43 8.29 -6.62
N VAL A 101 9.68 7.62 -7.52
CA VAL A 101 8.67 6.62 -7.13
C VAL A 101 9.31 5.43 -6.41
N LEU A 102 10.42 4.90 -6.93
CA LEU A 102 11.16 3.81 -6.29
C LEU A 102 11.73 4.22 -4.92
N GLN A 103 12.25 5.44 -4.80
CA GLN A 103 12.75 5.97 -3.55
C GLN A 103 11.62 6.10 -2.51
N GLN A 104 10.49 6.69 -2.90
CA GLN A 104 9.33 6.85 -2.02
C GLN A 104 8.76 5.50 -1.57
N PHE A 105 8.65 4.53 -2.50
CA PHE A 105 8.20 3.19 -2.20
C PHE A 105 9.05 2.51 -1.12
N ARG A 106 10.37 2.53 -1.28
CA ARG A 106 11.31 1.95 -0.32
C ARG A 106 11.29 2.68 1.03
N ALA A 107 11.27 4.00 1.01
CA ALA A 107 11.24 4.81 2.22
C ALA A 107 9.95 4.63 3.02
N THR A 108 8.80 4.59 2.34
CA THR A 108 7.49 4.37 2.98
C THR A 108 7.41 3.00 3.63
N TYR A 109 7.90 1.95 2.96
CA TYR A 109 7.91 0.61 3.52
C TYR A 109 8.82 0.51 4.76
N ALA A 110 10.00 1.10 4.71
CA ALA A 110 10.92 1.14 5.86
C ALA A 110 10.31 1.88 7.06
N GLN A 111 9.63 3.02 6.82
CA GLN A 111 8.92 3.75 7.87
C GLN A 111 7.77 2.92 8.46
N LEU A 112 7.03 2.21 7.61
CA LEU A 112 5.94 1.35 8.07
C LEU A 112 6.45 0.21 8.96
N LEU A 113 7.53 -0.48 8.56
CA LEU A 113 8.17 -1.50 9.39
C LEU A 113 8.59 -0.94 10.76
N ALA A 114 9.22 0.25 10.77
CA ALA A 114 9.65 0.89 12.01
C ALA A 114 8.48 1.24 12.96
N LEU A 115 7.27 1.48 12.43
CA LEU A 115 6.08 1.69 13.24
C LEU A 115 5.44 0.39 13.71
N VAL A 116 5.47 -0.67 12.89
CA VAL A 116 4.85 -1.97 13.24
C VAL A 116 5.74 -2.75 14.21
N GLU A 117 7.06 -2.63 14.09
CA GLU A 117 8.01 -3.40 14.91
C GLU A 117 7.83 -3.25 16.42
N PRO A 118 7.58 -2.07 17.00
CA PRO A 118 7.36 -1.92 18.45
C PRO A 118 5.96 -2.35 18.92
N LEU A 119 4.97 -2.54 18.03
CA LEU A 119 3.60 -2.89 18.41
C LEU A 119 3.53 -4.28 19.03
N THR A 120 2.69 -4.42 20.04
CA THR A 120 2.33 -5.71 20.66
C THR A 120 1.16 -6.36 19.92
N ASP A 121 0.87 -7.64 20.21
CA ASP A 121 -0.36 -8.28 19.70
C ASP A 121 -1.61 -7.55 20.19
N ASP A 122 -1.61 -7.06 21.44
CA ASP A 122 -2.72 -6.26 21.97
C ASP A 122 -2.93 -4.96 21.18
N ASP A 123 -1.85 -4.28 20.77
CA ASP A 123 -1.95 -3.10 19.90
C ASP A 123 -2.51 -3.47 18.52
N LEU A 124 -2.04 -4.56 17.95
CA LEU A 124 -2.47 -5.04 16.64
C LEU A 124 -3.94 -5.50 16.61
N HIS A 125 -4.50 -5.88 17.76
CA HIS A 125 -5.91 -6.26 17.90
C HIS A 125 -6.84 -5.10 18.27
N LYS A 126 -6.30 -3.90 18.54
CA LYS A 126 -7.15 -2.72 18.74
C LYS A 126 -7.96 -2.43 17.48
N PRO A 127 -9.24 -2.05 17.64
CA PRO A 127 -10.11 -1.78 16.50
C PRO A 127 -9.66 -0.52 15.75
N TYR A 128 -10.12 -0.38 14.53
CA TYR A 128 -9.86 0.77 13.66
C TYR A 128 -10.16 2.11 14.37
N SER A 129 -11.31 2.18 15.04
CA SER A 129 -11.76 3.36 15.80
C SER A 129 -10.82 3.77 16.94
N HIS A 130 -9.96 2.86 17.44
CA HIS A 130 -8.95 3.23 18.42
C HIS A 130 -7.90 4.20 17.83
N TYR A 131 -7.53 4.00 16.57
CA TYR A 131 -6.54 4.83 15.89
C TYR A 131 -7.18 6.07 15.25
N LEU A 132 -8.36 5.94 14.68
CA LEU A 132 -9.10 7.02 13.99
C LEU A 132 -10.55 7.13 14.51
N PRO A 133 -10.74 7.63 15.74
CA PRO A 133 -12.06 7.68 16.38
C PRO A 133 -13.04 8.65 15.71
N ASN A 134 -12.55 9.59 14.91
CA ASN A 134 -13.37 10.59 14.21
C ASN A 134 -13.63 10.27 12.74
N GLU A 135 -13.03 9.21 12.21
CA GLU A 135 -13.32 8.81 10.83
C GLU A 135 -14.71 8.20 10.76
N PRO A 136 -15.58 8.67 9.86
CA PRO A 136 -16.95 8.15 9.77
C PRO A 136 -16.94 6.68 9.33
N GLY A 137 -17.84 5.90 9.93
CA GLY A 137 -17.99 4.47 9.64
C GLY A 137 -18.90 3.79 10.65
N ASP A 138 -19.33 2.58 10.33
CA ASP A 138 -20.18 1.78 11.20
C ASP A 138 -19.35 0.97 12.21
N GLY A 139 -19.52 1.26 13.50
CA GLY A 139 -18.90 0.50 14.59
C GLY A 139 -17.40 0.72 14.76
N ASP A 140 -16.75 -0.26 15.37
CA ASP A 140 -15.33 -0.17 15.75
C ASP A 140 -14.36 -0.42 14.59
N GLY A 141 -14.85 -0.95 13.49
CA GLY A 141 -14.05 -1.33 12.33
C GLY A 141 -13.15 -2.54 12.57
N PRO A 142 -12.33 -2.94 11.58
CA PRO A 142 -11.44 -4.09 11.67
C PRO A 142 -10.29 -3.82 12.66
N PRO A 143 -9.67 -4.88 13.23
CA PRO A 143 -8.46 -4.72 14.01
C PRO A 143 -7.30 -4.21 13.14
N ALA A 144 -6.38 -3.47 13.76
CA ALA A 144 -5.25 -2.84 13.07
C ALA A 144 -4.40 -3.84 12.26
N ILE A 145 -4.25 -5.07 12.73
CA ILE A 145 -3.52 -6.13 12.02
C ILE A 145 -4.11 -6.37 10.62
N ASN A 146 -5.44 -6.33 10.48
CA ASN A 146 -6.10 -6.52 9.19
C ASN A 146 -5.88 -5.33 8.25
N VAL A 147 -5.85 -4.11 8.78
CA VAL A 147 -5.54 -2.90 8.01
C VAL A 147 -4.11 -2.96 7.48
N ILE A 148 -3.15 -3.33 8.34
CA ILE A 148 -1.75 -3.47 7.95
C ILE A 148 -1.60 -4.59 6.91
N TYR A 149 -2.12 -5.79 7.19
CA TYR A 149 -2.02 -6.94 6.29
C TYR A 149 -2.64 -6.68 4.93
N GLY A 150 -3.85 -6.11 4.91
CA GLY A 150 -4.59 -5.80 3.69
C GLY A 150 -3.83 -4.84 2.78
N ASN A 151 -3.27 -3.77 3.34
CA ASN A 151 -2.58 -2.73 2.57
C ASN A 151 -1.08 -2.99 2.33
N THR A 152 -0.55 -4.11 2.82
CA THR A 152 0.85 -4.53 2.59
C THR A 152 0.91 -5.90 1.94
N VAL A 153 0.76 -6.96 2.71
CA VAL A 153 0.94 -8.34 2.23
C VAL A 153 -0.02 -8.66 1.08
N HIS A 154 -1.31 -8.49 1.31
CA HIS A 154 -2.34 -8.82 0.32
C HIS A 154 -2.20 -7.91 -0.91
N HIS A 155 -2.11 -6.62 -0.72
CA HIS A 155 -2.02 -5.62 -1.77
C HIS A 155 -0.76 -5.78 -2.63
N PHE A 156 0.40 -6.04 -2.00
CA PHE A 156 1.64 -6.34 -2.74
C PHE A 156 1.51 -7.60 -3.58
N GLN A 157 0.86 -8.65 -3.06
CA GLN A 157 0.64 -9.89 -3.81
C GLN A 157 -0.30 -9.70 -5.00
N GLU A 158 -1.33 -8.88 -4.87
CA GLU A 158 -2.24 -8.56 -5.98
C GLU A 158 -1.50 -7.81 -7.09
N HIS A 159 -0.82 -6.73 -6.74
CA HIS A 159 -0.09 -5.92 -7.72
C HIS A 159 1.11 -6.66 -8.33
N MET A 160 1.76 -7.55 -7.58
CA MET A 160 2.82 -8.41 -8.13
C MET A 160 2.33 -9.30 -9.26
N ARG A 161 1.08 -9.79 -9.23
CA ARG A 161 0.49 -10.56 -10.33
C ARG A 161 0.33 -9.72 -11.60
N TRP A 162 -0.09 -8.46 -11.46
CA TRP A 162 -0.19 -7.51 -12.57
C TRP A 162 1.19 -7.21 -13.14
N ILE A 163 2.17 -6.91 -12.29
CA ILE A 163 3.56 -6.64 -12.69
C ILE A 163 4.15 -7.85 -13.38
N ALA A 164 3.97 -9.06 -12.87
CA ALA A 164 4.47 -10.29 -13.50
C ALA A 164 3.87 -10.53 -14.89
N SER A 165 2.61 -10.12 -15.13
CA SER A 165 2.00 -10.25 -16.46
C SER A 165 2.65 -9.36 -17.52
N LEU A 166 3.29 -8.26 -17.11
CA LEU A 166 4.02 -7.35 -17.98
C LEU A 166 5.41 -7.89 -18.38
N VAL A 167 5.96 -8.84 -17.59
CA VAL A 167 7.29 -9.44 -17.83
C VAL A 167 7.25 -10.51 -18.93
N VAL A 168 6.10 -11.14 -19.17
CA VAL A 168 5.95 -12.33 -20.03
C VAL A 168 5.74 -11.97 -21.51
N THR A 169 5.68 -10.70 -21.88
CA THR A 169 5.43 -10.24 -23.25
C THR A 169 6.73 -9.93 -24.01
N GLU A 170 7.60 -10.94 -24.17
CA GLU A 170 8.60 -10.99 -25.27
C GLU A 170 8.42 -12.22 -26.14
#